data_8124094e96b0137d7697d731913fbf2d
#
_entry.id   8124094e96b0137d7697d731913fbf2d
#
_cell.length_a   1.000
_cell.length_b   1.000
_cell.length_c   1.000
_cell.angle_alpha   90.00
_cell.angle_beta   90.00
_cell.angle_gamma   90.00
#
_symmetry.space_group_name_H-M   'P 1'
#
loop_
_entity.id
_entity.type
_entity.pdbx_description
1 polymer ?
#
loop_
_entity_poly.entity_id
_entity_poly.type
_entity_poly.pdbx_seq_one_letter_code
_entity_poly.pdbx_strand_id
1 'polypeptide(L)'
;IPIIMVRVCGHVAVCNSCGLELLKKIPEFPEIEKEVDLDTGLLKENAVQFYSSVLEAPSQEEVEDYIKYSAKKLNECGFTGVQSDDLASLPGKNWRRIMASYKALDARGELSIRHYEQCLFERAEDAKAFIEEGYRTGQRGDHFTVGPMKLIQDGSLGARTAAMNEPYEDSPGNTGIITFSQEELDDLFAFFDRHQMQAAVHCIGDRAMDMVIEAAAKSPYRKDNKKGRHGIVHCQITNPRILQGMKDQDL
;
A
#
# COMPACT_ATOMS: atom_id res chain seq x y z
N ILE A 1 18.94 4.63 -23.54
CA ILE A 1 18.48 4.06 -22.26
C ILE A 1 16.96 4.13 -22.17
N PRO A 2 16.27 3.18 -21.56
CA PRO A 2 14.85 3.27 -21.29
C PRO A 2 14.58 4.37 -20.26
N ILE A 3 13.54 5.17 -20.51
CA ILE A 3 13.08 6.22 -19.61
C ILE A 3 11.57 6.05 -19.45
N ILE A 4 11.10 6.04 -18.22
CA ILE A 4 9.69 6.01 -17.87
C ILE A 4 9.43 7.10 -16.84
N MET A 5 8.44 7.97 -17.10
CA MET A 5 8.01 9.05 -16.22
C MET A 5 6.60 8.78 -15.77
N VAL A 6 6.44 8.53 -14.48
CA VAL A 6 5.14 8.27 -13.88
C VAL A 6 4.56 9.57 -13.32
N ARG A 7 3.31 9.86 -13.65
CA ARG A 7 2.57 11.00 -13.08
C ARG A 7 2.35 10.76 -11.58
N VAL A 8 2.33 11.84 -10.80
CA VAL A 8 2.12 11.79 -9.33
C VAL A 8 0.88 10.99 -8.91
N CYS A 9 -0.15 10.91 -9.75
CA CYS A 9 -1.35 10.10 -9.46
C CYS A 9 -1.13 8.59 -9.51
N GLY A 10 -0.01 8.11 -10.10
CA GLY A 10 0.27 6.67 -10.25
C GLY A 10 -0.53 5.94 -11.34
N HIS A 11 -1.48 6.61 -12.01
CA HIS A 11 -2.39 5.99 -12.99
C HIS A 11 -2.00 6.24 -14.46
N VAL A 12 -1.00 7.09 -14.68
CA VAL A 12 -0.54 7.46 -16.03
C VAL A 12 0.97 7.58 -16.02
N ALA A 13 1.61 7.05 -17.07
CA ALA A 13 3.04 7.22 -17.30
C ALA A 13 3.31 7.45 -18.79
N VAL A 14 4.49 7.95 -19.11
CA VAL A 14 5.00 8.03 -20.48
C VAL A 14 6.37 7.39 -20.52
N CYS A 15 6.62 6.56 -21.51
CA CYS A 15 7.94 6.00 -21.75
C CYS A 15 8.46 6.36 -23.15
N ASN A 16 9.79 6.37 -23.27
CA ASN A 16 10.42 6.52 -24.58
C ASN A 16 10.39 5.18 -25.37
N SER A 17 10.80 5.22 -26.65
CA SER A 17 10.81 4.04 -27.51
C SER A 17 11.58 2.86 -26.90
N CYS A 18 12.69 3.13 -26.20
CA CYS A 18 13.46 2.08 -25.51
C CYS A 18 12.66 1.43 -24.38
N GLY A 19 11.88 2.20 -23.62
CA GLY A 19 10.97 1.70 -22.59
C GLY A 19 9.84 0.86 -23.18
N LEU A 20 9.22 1.32 -24.29
CA LEU A 20 8.21 0.57 -25.03
C LEU A 20 8.73 -0.79 -25.52
N GLU A 21 9.91 -0.81 -26.09
CA GLU A 21 10.52 -2.05 -26.60
C GLU A 21 10.84 -3.07 -25.49
N LEU A 22 11.08 -2.60 -24.27
CA LEU A 22 11.20 -3.48 -23.10
C LEU A 22 9.82 -3.96 -22.64
N LEU A 23 8.86 -3.05 -22.55
CA LEU A 23 7.50 -3.39 -22.12
C LEU A 23 6.85 -4.45 -23.03
N LYS A 24 7.02 -4.35 -24.35
CA LYS A 24 6.54 -5.35 -25.32
C LYS A 24 7.10 -6.75 -25.10
N LYS A 25 8.17 -6.91 -24.35
CA LYS A 25 8.81 -8.22 -24.10
C LYS A 25 8.31 -8.94 -22.85
N ILE A 26 7.54 -8.28 -22.00
CA ILE A 26 6.98 -8.95 -20.81
C ILE A 26 5.86 -9.92 -21.23
N PRO A 27 5.72 -11.06 -20.54
CA PRO A 27 4.69 -12.05 -20.86
C PRO A 27 3.26 -11.50 -20.82
N GLU A 28 3.01 -10.55 -19.91
CA GLU A 28 1.71 -9.94 -19.66
C GLU A 28 1.35 -8.83 -20.66
N PHE A 29 2.25 -8.47 -21.59
CA PHE A 29 2.01 -7.38 -22.52
C PHE A 29 0.67 -7.49 -23.29
N PRO A 30 0.25 -8.67 -23.80
CA PRO A 30 -1.02 -8.80 -24.49
C PRO A 30 -2.25 -8.41 -23.64
N GLU A 31 -2.16 -8.52 -22.31
CA GLU A 31 -3.25 -8.19 -21.41
C GLU A 31 -3.40 -6.68 -21.20
N ILE A 32 -2.29 -5.95 -21.31
CA ILE A 32 -2.21 -4.50 -21.06
C ILE A 32 -2.08 -3.68 -22.36
N GLU A 33 -1.96 -4.29 -23.52
CA GLU A 33 -1.71 -3.61 -24.81
C GLU A 33 -2.73 -2.50 -25.09
N LYS A 34 -4.01 -2.71 -24.75
CA LYS A 34 -5.09 -1.73 -24.91
C LYS A 34 -4.91 -0.46 -24.04
N GLU A 35 -4.06 -0.53 -23.03
CA GLU A 35 -3.76 0.56 -22.09
C GLU A 35 -2.45 1.27 -22.47
N VAL A 36 -1.81 0.86 -23.58
CA VAL A 36 -0.56 1.38 -24.11
C VAL A 36 -0.78 2.05 -25.46
N ASP A 37 -0.48 3.34 -25.52
CA ASP A 37 -0.40 4.04 -26.81
C ASP A 37 1.01 3.88 -27.37
N LEU A 38 1.11 3.05 -28.41
CA LEU A 38 2.39 2.69 -29.01
C LEU A 38 3.06 3.84 -29.79
N ASP A 39 2.27 4.85 -30.20
CA ASP A 39 2.80 6.00 -30.97
C ASP A 39 3.40 7.05 -30.03
N THR A 40 2.77 7.29 -28.89
CA THR A 40 3.18 8.31 -27.93
C THR A 40 3.97 7.78 -26.74
N GLY A 41 3.93 6.47 -26.49
CA GLY A 41 4.48 5.85 -25.29
C GLY A 41 3.66 6.07 -24.04
N LEU A 42 2.40 6.52 -24.17
CA LEU A 42 1.50 6.74 -23.05
C LEU A 42 1.03 5.40 -22.48
N LEU A 43 1.17 5.23 -21.17
CA LEU A 43 0.73 4.08 -20.39
C LEU A 43 -0.40 4.51 -19.45
N LYS A 44 -1.41 3.67 -19.27
CA LYS A 44 -2.54 3.91 -18.38
C LYS A 44 -2.76 2.70 -17.47
N GLU A 45 -3.32 2.98 -16.28
CA GLU A 45 -3.83 2.00 -15.31
C GLU A 45 -2.87 0.80 -15.11
N ASN A 46 -3.28 -0.41 -15.49
CA ASN A 46 -2.47 -1.61 -15.29
C ASN A 46 -1.12 -1.55 -16.02
N ALA A 47 -1.07 -0.95 -17.23
CA ALA A 47 0.18 -0.79 -17.97
C ALA A 47 1.23 0.02 -17.20
N VAL A 48 0.81 0.98 -16.35
CA VAL A 48 1.71 1.72 -15.47
C VAL A 48 2.31 0.81 -14.40
N GLN A 49 1.55 -0.13 -13.89
CA GLN A 49 2.01 -1.07 -12.86
C GLN A 49 3.07 -2.04 -13.39
N PHE A 50 2.92 -2.49 -14.63
CA PHE A 50 3.85 -3.42 -15.28
C PHE A 50 5.18 -2.80 -15.69
N TYR A 51 5.34 -1.46 -15.70
CA TYR A 51 6.64 -0.87 -16.02
C TYR A 51 7.75 -1.32 -15.06
N SER A 52 7.41 -1.61 -13.79
CA SER A 52 8.38 -2.07 -12.80
C SER A 52 8.99 -3.43 -13.16
N SER A 53 8.29 -4.26 -13.96
CA SER A 53 8.79 -5.58 -14.37
C SER A 53 9.89 -5.52 -15.43
N VAL A 54 10.02 -4.38 -16.13
CA VAL A 54 11.07 -4.16 -17.13
C VAL A 54 12.33 -3.50 -16.55
N LEU A 55 12.28 -3.05 -15.31
CA LEU A 55 13.40 -2.43 -14.64
C LEU A 55 14.17 -3.47 -13.81
N GLU A 56 15.48 -3.33 -13.79
CA GLU A 56 16.32 -4.15 -12.94
C GLU A 56 16.02 -3.88 -11.46
N ALA A 57 15.88 -4.95 -10.69
CA ALA A 57 15.65 -4.83 -9.25
C ALA A 57 16.89 -4.27 -8.56
N PRO A 58 16.78 -3.19 -7.77
CA PRO A 58 17.93 -2.57 -7.12
C PRO A 58 18.60 -3.54 -6.15
N SER A 59 19.93 -3.42 -6.01
CA SER A 59 20.70 -4.09 -4.96
C SER A 59 20.29 -3.58 -3.57
N GLN A 60 20.73 -4.27 -2.51
CA GLN A 60 20.48 -3.80 -1.15
C GLN A 60 21.16 -2.45 -0.88
N GLU A 61 22.38 -2.24 -1.37
CA GLU A 61 23.12 -0.98 -1.23
C GLU A 61 22.38 0.19 -1.89
N GLU A 62 21.84 0.00 -3.10
CA GLU A 62 21.02 1.00 -3.77
C GLU A 62 19.73 1.32 -3.00
N VAL A 63 19.07 0.30 -2.42
CA VAL A 63 17.89 0.52 -1.56
C VAL A 63 18.25 1.34 -0.32
N GLU A 64 19.37 1.02 0.32
CA GLU A 64 19.88 1.79 1.47
C GLU A 64 20.17 3.25 1.08
N ASP A 65 20.72 3.49 -0.10
CA ASP A 65 20.98 4.84 -0.60
C ASP A 65 19.67 5.60 -0.90
N TYR A 66 18.65 4.94 -1.45
CA TYR A 66 17.33 5.55 -1.67
C TYR A 66 16.68 5.95 -0.33
N ILE A 67 16.75 5.08 0.69
CA ILE A 67 16.21 5.36 2.02
C ILE A 67 16.93 6.56 2.64
N LYS A 68 18.26 6.59 2.62
CA LYS A 68 19.08 7.70 3.15
C LYS A 68 18.78 9.02 2.42
N TYR A 69 18.70 8.97 1.10
CA TYR A 69 18.38 10.15 0.30
C TYR A 69 16.99 10.71 0.63
N SER A 70 15.98 9.84 0.70
CA SER A 70 14.60 10.23 1.04
C SER A 70 14.51 10.79 2.46
N ALA A 71 15.16 10.15 3.43
CA ALA A 71 15.23 10.61 4.81
C ALA A 71 15.86 12.01 4.91
N LYS A 72 16.96 12.25 4.16
CA LYS A 72 17.60 13.56 4.08
C LYS A 72 16.63 14.63 3.54
N LYS A 73 15.89 14.32 2.46
CA LYS A 73 14.91 15.26 1.89
C LYS A 73 13.78 15.57 2.85
N LEU A 74 13.29 14.60 3.58
CA LEU A 74 12.29 14.79 4.61
C LEU A 74 12.82 15.65 5.77
N ASN A 75 14.05 15.43 6.22
CA ASN A 75 14.70 16.26 7.24
C ASN A 75 14.87 17.71 6.79
N GLU A 76 15.22 17.95 5.50
CA GLU A 76 15.30 19.31 4.92
C GLU A 76 13.96 20.06 5.02
N CYS A 77 12.83 19.32 5.01
CA CYS A 77 11.48 19.84 5.21
C CYS A 77 11.04 19.88 6.68
N GLY A 78 11.90 19.51 7.63
CA GLY A 78 11.60 19.51 9.07
C GLY A 78 10.88 18.28 9.59
N PHE A 79 10.69 17.25 8.79
CA PHE A 79 10.11 16.00 9.28
C PHE A 79 11.09 15.22 10.16
N THR A 80 10.59 14.63 11.23
CA THR A 80 11.35 13.79 12.18
C THR A 80 10.84 12.36 12.23
N GLY A 81 9.74 12.06 11.54
CA GLY A 81 9.17 10.73 11.40
C GLY A 81 8.29 10.65 10.15
N VAL A 82 8.19 9.46 9.60
CA VAL A 82 7.40 9.16 8.40
C VAL A 82 6.71 7.81 8.58
N GLN A 83 5.52 7.70 8.01
CA GLN A 83 4.87 6.42 7.71
C GLN A 83 5.02 6.17 6.22
N SER A 84 5.56 5.01 5.87
CA SER A 84 5.76 4.58 4.47
C SER A 84 5.09 3.25 4.22
N ASP A 85 4.91 2.89 2.97
CA ASP A 85 4.36 1.60 2.51
C ASP A 85 5.21 1.04 1.37
N ASP A 86 6.52 0.94 1.59
CA ASP A 86 7.53 0.74 0.56
C ASP A 86 7.74 -0.70 0.13
N LEU A 87 7.21 -1.71 0.85
CA LEU A 87 7.59 -3.11 0.68
C LEU A 87 7.32 -3.67 -0.73
N ALA A 88 6.37 -3.10 -1.46
CA ALA A 88 6.04 -3.48 -2.82
C ALA A 88 6.38 -2.39 -3.87
N SER A 89 7.05 -1.29 -3.49
CA SER A 89 7.20 -0.11 -4.34
C SER A 89 8.35 -0.16 -5.34
N LEU A 90 9.37 -1.00 -5.09
CA LEU A 90 10.55 -1.07 -5.95
C LEU A 90 10.46 -2.21 -6.97
N PRO A 91 11.15 -2.10 -8.12
CA PRO A 91 11.28 -3.18 -9.09
C PRO A 91 11.71 -4.49 -8.44
N GLY A 92 11.11 -5.60 -8.87
CA GLY A 92 11.31 -6.92 -8.31
C GLY A 92 10.58 -7.18 -6.99
N LYS A 93 9.92 -6.16 -6.40
CA LYS A 93 9.01 -6.25 -5.25
C LYS A 93 9.52 -7.13 -4.10
N ASN A 94 10.82 -7.04 -3.85
CA ASN A 94 11.51 -7.86 -2.85
C ASN A 94 11.44 -7.22 -1.46
N TRP A 95 10.32 -7.44 -0.76
CA TRP A 95 10.10 -6.92 0.57
C TRP A 95 11.19 -7.32 1.59
N ARG A 96 11.77 -8.52 1.44
CA ARG A 96 12.86 -8.97 2.34
C ARG A 96 14.10 -8.11 2.21
N ARG A 97 14.43 -7.69 0.98
CA ARG A 97 15.54 -6.76 0.73
C ARG A 97 15.28 -5.41 1.37
N ILE A 98 14.08 -4.86 1.21
CA ILE A 98 13.70 -3.57 1.80
C ILE A 98 13.76 -3.65 3.33
N MET A 99 13.18 -4.69 3.93
CA MET A 99 13.26 -4.92 5.38
C MET A 99 14.69 -5.09 5.88
N ALA A 100 15.54 -5.81 5.12
CA ALA A 100 16.96 -5.96 5.47
C ALA A 100 17.70 -4.62 5.41
N SER A 101 17.41 -3.77 4.41
CA SER A 101 18.00 -2.44 4.27
C SER A 101 17.63 -1.52 5.43
N TYR A 102 16.34 -1.44 5.80
CA TYR A 102 15.91 -0.66 6.97
C TYR A 102 16.59 -1.14 8.26
N LYS A 103 16.60 -2.44 8.51
CA LYS A 103 17.26 -3.02 9.70
C LYS A 103 18.75 -2.77 9.74
N ALA A 104 19.43 -2.86 8.59
CA ALA A 104 20.86 -2.61 8.50
C ALA A 104 21.21 -1.14 8.77
N LEU A 105 20.44 -0.21 8.18
CA LEU A 105 20.59 1.23 8.42
C LEU A 105 20.32 1.60 9.87
N ASP A 106 19.26 1.05 10.46
CA ASP A 106 18.91 1.27 11.86
C ASP A 106 20.01 0.77 12.81
N ALA A 107 20.49 -0.45 12.59
CA ALA A 107 21.56 -1.05 13.40
C ALA A 107 22.91 -0.27 13.33
N ARG A 108 23.15 0.42 12.22
CA ARG A 108 24.33 1.29 12.04
C ARG A 108 24.12 2.72 12.53
N GLY A 109 22.88 3.08 12.96
CA GLY A 109 22.53 4.45 13.35
C GLY A 109 22.48 5.43 12.16
N GLU A 110 22.24 4.93 10.95
CA GLU A 110 22.24 5.72 9.72
C GLU A 110 20.84 6.20 9.29
N LEU A 111 19.78 5.80 9.99
CA LEU A 111 18.43 6.36 9.82
C LEU A 111 18.32 7.69 10.55
N SER A 112 18.24 8.79 9.81
CA SER A 112 18.15 10.15 10.36
C SER A 112 16.71 10.57 10.73
N ILE A 113 15.71 9.74 10.39
CA ILE A 113 14.28 9.97 10.62
C ILE A 113 13.64 8.66 11.11
N ARG A 114 12.62 8.74 11.96
CA ARG A 114 11.89 7.55 12.40
C ARG A 114 10.97 7.06 11.28
N HIS A 115 11.10 5.78 10.91
CA HIS A 115 10.28 5.09 9.95
C HIS A 115 9.29 4.16 10.66
N TYR A 116 8.01 4.29 10.30
CA TYR A 116 6.94 3.40 10.68
C TYR A 116 6.36 2.76 9.42
N GLU A 117 6.75 1.51 9.16
CA GLU A 117 6.45 0.83 7.91
C GLU A 117 5.05 0.21 7.92
N GLN A 118 4.17 0.70 7.07
CA GLN A 118 2.90 0.07 6.76
C GLN A 118 3.14 -1.05 5.74
N CYS A 119 3.00 -2.29 6.18
CA CYS A 119 3.43 -3.46 5.42
C CYS A 119 2.43 -3.77 4.30
N LEU A 120 2.63 -3.15 3.13
CA LEU A 120 1.84 -3.39 1.91
C LEU A 120 2.47 -4.52 1.10
N PHE A 121 1.66 -5.50 0.73
CA PHE A 121 2.06 -6.61 -0.14
C PHE A 121 1.09 -6.70 -1.31
N GLU A 122 1.59 -7.06 -2.50
CA GLU A 122 0.74 -7.33 -3.65
C GLU A 122 0.10 -8.72 -3.59
N ARG A 123 0.82 -9.69 -2.99
CA ARG A 123 0.38 -11.08 -2.93
C ARG A 123 0.11 -11.48 -1.49
N ALA A 124 -0.98 -12.19 -1.27
CA ALA A 124 -1.35 -12.71 0.03
C ALA A 124 -0.29 -13.65 0.62
N GLU A 125 0.43 -14.40 -0.24
CA GLU A 125 1.51 -15.30 0.16
C GLU A 125 2.68 -14.55 0.80
N ASP A 126 3.04 -13.37 0.29
CA ASP A 126 4.11 -12.53 0.85
C ASP A 126 3.72 -11.98 2.22
N ALA A 127 2.48 -11.53 2.38
CA ALA A 127 1.94 -11.11 3.67
C ALA A 127 1.96 -12.25 4.70
N LYS A 128 1.58 -13.45 4.28
CA LYS A 128 1.62 -14.65 5.12
C LYS A 128 3.06 -15.02 5.49
N ALA A 129 3.97 -15.06 4.51
CA ALA A 129 5.39 -15.34 4.75
C ALA A 129 6.02 -14.32 5.71
N PHE A 130 5.67 -13.04 5.60
CA PHE A 130 6.13 -12.00 6.52
C PHE A 130 5.74 -12.31 7.97
N ILE A 131 4.50 -12.72 8.20
CA ILE A 131 4.02 -13.09 9.53
C ILE A 131 4.66 -14.40 10.01
N GLU A 132 4.82 -15.40 9.13
CA GLU A 132 5.47 -16.69 9.44
C GLU A 132 6.95 -16.52 9.79
N GLU A 133 7.65 -15.56 9.19
CA GLU A 133 9.02 -15.17 9.53
C GLU A 133 9.12 -14.42 10.88
N GLY A 134 8.00 -14.24 11.58
CA GLY A 134 7.94 -13.71 12.92
C GLY A 134 7.82 -12.19 13.02
N TYR A 135 7.57 -11.48 11.92
CA TYR A 135 7.30 -10.04 11.98
C TYR A 135 5.96 -9.74 12.65
N ARG A 136 5.95 -8.72 13.51
CA ARG A 136 4.74 -8.29 14.25
C ARG A 136 4.73 -6.77 14.38
N THR A 137 3.53 -6.19 14.39
CA THR A 137 3.36 -4.76 14.64
C THR A 137 4.02 -4.36 15.95
N GLY A 138 4.74 -3.25 15.92
CA GLY A 138 5.43 -2.67 17.05
C GLY A 138 6.81 -3.28 17.34
N GLN A 139 7.30 -4.21 16.52
CA GLN A 139 8.71 -4.59 16.57
C GLN A 139 9.55 -3.40 16.09
N ARG A 140 10.49 -2.97 16.90
CA ARG A 140 11.27 -1.75 16.63
C ARG A 140 12.73 -1.88 17.00
N GLY A 141 13.57 -1.16 16.26
CA GLY A 141 14.88 -0.69 16.66
C GLY A 141 14.84 0.74 17.18
N ASP A 142 15.86 1.53 16.92
CA ASP A 142 15.95 2.93 17.36
C ASP A 142 15.07 3.85 16.49
N HIS A 143 15.14 3.71 15.16
CA HIS A 143 14.45 4.55 14.20
C HIS A 143 13.55 3.76 13.23
N PHE A 144 13.60 2.45 13.19
CA PHE A 144 12.74 1.62 12.36
C PHE A 144 11.71 0.86 13.18
N THR A 145 10.46 0.90 12.77
CA THR A 145 9.35 0.18 13.42
C THR A 145 8.50 -0.56 12.38
N VAL A 146 8.26 -1.84 12.61
CA VAL A 146 7.26 -2.60 11.86
C VAL A 146 5.88 -2.10 12.27
N GLY A 147 5.15 -1.57 11.32
CA GLY A 147 3.81 -1.02 11.48
C GLY A 147 2.70 -2.04 11.20
N PRO A 148 1.53 -1.56 10.76
CA PRO A 148 0.38 -2.40 10.45
C PRO A 148 0.52 -3.09 9.09
N MET A 149 -0.27 -4.14 8.89
CA MET A 149 -0.57 -4.65 7.56
C MET A 149 -1.41 -3.61 6.82
N LYS A 150 -0.93 -3.15 5.66
CA LYS A 150 -1.64 -2.18 4.82
C LYS A 150 -2.53 -2.90 3.84
N LEU A 151 -3.81 -2.50 3.81
CA LEU A 151 -4.78 -2.92 2.81
C LEU A 151 -5.33 -1.72 2.04
N ILE A 152 -5.80 -1.95 0.82
CA ILE A 152 -6.48 -0.95 -0.02
C ILE A 152 -7.86 -1.51 -0.31
N GLN A 153 -8.91 -0.94 0.32
CA GLN A 153 -10.27 -1.44 0.21
C GLN A 153 -11.04 -0.82 -0.94
N ASP A 154 -10.72 0.43 -1.29
CA ASP A 154 -11.38 1.15 -2.38
C ASP A 154 -10.40 2.05 -3.14
N GLY A 155 -10.92 2.80 -4.09
CA GLY A 155 -10.14 3.73 -4.90
C GLY A 155 -10.19 5.17 -4.39
N SER A 156 -10.40 6.14 -5.29
CA SER A 156 -10.37 7.58 -4.99
C SER A 156 -11.62 8.31 -5.46
N LEU A 157 -11.95 9.44 -4.82
CA LEU A 157 -13.08 10.30 -5.24
C LEU A 157 -12.88 10.88 -6.65
N GLY A 158 -11.66 11.37 -6.92
CA GLY A 158 -11.37 11.99 -8.22
C GLY A 158 -11.51 11.06 -9.41
N ALA A 159 -11.28 9.76 -9.23
CA ALA A 159 -11.48 8.72 -10.24
C ALA A 159 -12.90 8.11 -10.19
N ARG A 160 -13.74 8.49 -9.23
CA ARG A 160 -15.05 7.87 -8.93
C ARG A 160 -14.97 6.38 -8.66
N THR A 161 -13.89 5.97 -8.01
CA THR A 161 -13.63 4.58 -7.62
C THR A 161 -13.66 4.37 -6.11
N ALA A 162 -13.79 5.45 -5.30
CA ALA A 162 -14.08 5.30 -3.88
C ALA A 162 -15.45 4.62 -3.69
N ALA A 163 -15.52 3.64 -2.78
CA ALA A 163 -16.71 2.82 -2.57
C ALA A 163 -17.75 3.55 -1.72
N MET A 164 -18.83 3.94 -2.35
CA MET A 164 -19.92 4.72 -1.77
C MET A 164 -21.15 3.87 -1.53
N ASN A 165 -21.92 4.18 -0.47
CA ASN A 165 -23.24 3.59 -0.24
C ASN A 165 -24.28 4.09 -1.27
N GLU A 166 -24.16 5.35 -1.66
CA GLU A 166 -25.01 5.96 -2.69
C GLU A 166 -24.21 6.23 -3.96
N PRO A 167 -24.83 6.17 -5.15
CA PRO A 167 -24.13 6.50 -6.39
C PRO A 167 -23.59 7.93 -6.43
N TYR A 168 -22.53 8.14 -7.19
CA TYR A 168 -22.00 9.48 -7.46
C TYR A 168 -23.05 10.32 -8.21
N GLU A 169 -23.24 11.58 -7.80
CA GLU A 169 -24.22 12.49 -8.43
C GLU A 169 -23.91 12.73 -9.92
N ASP A 170 -22.63 12.83 -10.27
CA ASP A 170 -22.16 13.06 -11.65
C ASP A 170 -21.86 11.77 -12.43
N SER A 171 -22.15 10.60 -11.84
CA SER A 171 -22.02 9.28 -12.47
C SER A 171 -23.09 8.32 -11.96
N PRO A 172 -24.36 8.52 -12.38
CA PRO A 172 -25.50 7.73 -11.90
C PRO A 172 -25.28 6.22 -12.08
N GLY A 173 -25.54 5.45 -11.00
CA GLY A 173 -25.36 4.00 -10.95
C GLY A 173 -23.94 3.55 -10.62
N ASN A 174 -22.97 4.45 -10.59
CA ASN A 174 -21.59 4.14 -10.14
C ASN A 174 -21.46 4.35 -8.63
N THR A 175 -21.13 3.29 -7.91
CA THR A 175 -20.86 3.30 -6.45
C THR A 175 -19.39 3.05 -6.12
N GLY A 176 -18.49 3.17 -7.10
CA GLY A 176 -17.07 2.89 -6.94
C GLY A 176 -16.73 1.39 -6.99
N ILE A 177 -15.55 1.04 -6.51
CA ILE A 177 -15.03 -0.34 -6.51
C ILE A 177 -14.72 -0.81 -5.09
N ILE A 178 -14.84 -2.12 -4.89
CA ILE A 178 -14.47 -2.83 -3.67
C ILE A 178 -13.36 -3.82 -4.04
N THR A 179 -12.25 -3.78 -3.30
CA THR A 179 -11.11 -4.69 -3.53
C THR A 179 -11.34 -6.05 -2.88
N PHE A 180 -11.76 -6.04 -1.61
CA PHE A 180 -12.03 -7.26 -0.84
C PHE A 180 -13.53 -7.36 -0.53
N SER A 181 -14.11 -8.52 -0.73
CA SER A 181 -15.46 -8.83 -0.23
C SER A 181 -15.53 -8.73 1.30
N GLN A 182 -16.74 -8.72 1.88
CA GLN A 182 -16.88 -8.70 3.33
C GLN A 182 -16.26 -9.95 3.97
N GLU A 183 -16.46 -11.12 3.37
CA GLU A 183 -15.92 -12.39 3.87
C GLU A 183 -14.38 -12.38 3.89
N GLU A 184 -13.76 -11.89 2.81
CA GLU A 184 -12.29 -11.75 2.75
C GLU A 184 -11.75 -10.79 3.80
N LEU A 185 -12.45 -9.65 4.04
CA LEU A 185 -12.05 -8.73 5.11
C LEU A 185 -12.22 -9.35 6.50
N ASP A 186 -13.32 -10.05 6.74
CA ASP A 186 -13.59 -10.73 8.02
C ASP A 186 -12.46 -11.74 8.31
N ASP A 187 -12.06 -12.53 7.31
CA ASP A 187 -10.96 -13.50 7.42
C ASP A 187 -9.59 -12.82 7.65
N LEU A 188 -9.31 -11.72 6.92
CA LEU A 188 -8.08 -10.97 7.08
C LEU A 188 -7.98 -10.34 8.47
N PHE A 189 -9.05 -9.75 8.99
CA PHE A 189 -9.07 -9.17 10.33
C PHE A 189 -8.90 -10.23 11.41
N ALA A 190 -9.59 -11.37 11.30
CA ALA A 190 -9.40 -12.51 12.20
C ALA A 190 -7.95 -13.04 12.16
N PHE A 191 -7.36 -13.12 10.97
CA PHE A 191 -5.97 -13.53 10.79
C PHE A 191 -4.98 -12.55 11.42
N PHE A 192 -5.16 -11.25 11.18
CA PHE A 192 -4.28 -10.22 11.76
C PHE A 192 -4.38 -10.18 13.28
N ASP A 193 -5.58 -10.19 13.84
CA ASP A 193 -5.77 -10.19 15.29
C ASP A 193 -5.14 -11.42 15.94
N ARG A 194 -5.34 -12.60 15.36
CA ARG A 194 -4.74 -13.85 15.86
C ARG A 194 -3.21 -13.78 15.91
N HIS A 195 -2.59 -13.05 14.98
CA HIS A 195 -1.13 -12.94 14.87
C HIS A 195 -0.55 -11.67 15.47
N GLN A 196 -1.33 -10.93 16.25
CA GLN A 196 -0.90 -9.68 16.90
C GLN A 196 -0.41 -8.62 15.89
N MET A 197 -1.05 -8.59 14.71
CA MET A 197 -0.85 -7.57 13.69
C MET A 197 -1.94 -6.52 13.78
N GLN A 198 -1.57 -5.28 13.57
CA GLN A 198 -2.48 -4.17 13.32
C GLN A 198 -2.83 -4.13 11.83
N ALA A 199 -4.01 -3.71 11.46
CA ALA A 199 -4.38 -3.37 10.09
C ALA A 199 -4.45 -1.84 9.92
N ALA A 200 -4.03 -1.34 8.76
CA ALA A 200 -4.25 0.02 8.29
C ALA A 200 -4.91 -0.06 6.91
N VAL A 201 -6.18 0.25 6.84
CA VAL A 201 -6.97 0.03 5.62
C VAL A 201 -7.27 1.36 4.95
N HIS A 202 -6.84 1.52 3.69
CA HIS A 202 -7.24 2.64 2.86
C HIS A 202 -8.75 2.56 2.61
N CYS A 203 -9.48 3.55 3.08
CA CYS A 203 -10.91 3.73 2.81
C CYS A 203 -11.20 5.21 2.60
N ILE A 204 -11.65 5.55 1.40
CA ILE A 204 -12.09 6.91 1.06
C ILE A 204 -13.62 7.00 1.13
N GLY A 205 -14.32 6.01 0.57
CA GLY A 205 -15.77 5.94 0.58
C GLY A 205 -16.36 5.43 1.89
N ASP A 206 -17.59 5.84 2.16
CA ASP A 206 -18.33 5.47 3.36
C ASP A 206 -18.67 3.97 3.41
N ARG A 207 -18.94 3.34 2.27
CA ARG A 207 -19.16 1.90 2.17
C ARG A 207 -17.93 1.09 2.53
N ALA A 208 -16.73 1.50 2.06
CA ALA A 208 -15.49 0.82 2.42
C ALA A 208 -15.24 0.88 3.93
N MET A 209 -15.51 2.04 4.56
CA MET A 209 -15.39 2.18 6.02
C MET A 209 -16.39 1.32 6.79
N ASP A 210 -17.63 1.23 6.34
CA ASP A 210 -18.63 0.35 6.95
C ASP A 210 -18.16 -1.11 6.96
N MET A 211 -17.62 -1.59 5.84
CA MET A 211 -17.10 -2.96 5.72
C MET A 211 -15.93 -3.23 6.68
N VAL A 212 -15.03 -2.28 6.84
CA VAL A 212 -13.88 -2.40 7.75
C VAL A 212 -14.34 -2.40 9.22
N ILE A 213 -15.29 -1.54 9.59
CA ILE A 213 -15.88 -1.50 10.93
C ILE A 213 -16.56 -2.84 11.25
N GLU A 214 -17.31 -3.39 10.28
CA GLU A 214 -17.97 -4.68 10.43
C GLU A 214 -16.96 -5.83 10.60
N ALA A 215 -15.90 -5.88 9.79
CA ALA A 215 -14.85 -6.89 9.92
C ALA A 215 -14.14 -6.83 11.27
N ALA A 216 -13.83 -5.62 11.77
CA ALA A 216 -13.26 -5.43 13.10
C ALA A 216 -14.20 -5.92 14.22
N ALA A 217 -15.50 -5.66 14.09
CA ALA A 217 -16.51 -6.10 15.05
C ALA A 217 -16.67 -7.62 15.09
N LYS A 218 -16.53 -8.30 13.96
CA LYS A 218 -16.71 -9.75 13.82
C LYS A 218 -15.47 -10.55 14.22
N SER A 219 -14.28 -9.95 14.27
CA SER A 219 -13.05 -10.69 14.55
C SER A 219 -13.09 -11.35 15.92
N PRO A 220 -13.02 -12.69 16.01
CA PRO A 220 -13.10 -13.42 17.27
C PRO A 220 -11.85 -13.22 18.15
N TYR A 221 -10.75 -12.77 17.57
CA TYR A 221 -9.47 -12.56 18.24
C TYR A 221 -9.20 -11.09 18.59
N ARG A 222 -10.15 -10.19 18.30
CA ARG A 222 -10.00 -8.74 18.48
C ARG A 222 -9.58 -8.35 19.90
N LYS A 223 -10.17 -8.98 20.92
CA LYS A 223 -9.87 -8.73 22.34
C LYS A 223 -8.50 -9.26 22.78
N ASP A 224 -7.98 -10.24 22.07
CA ASP A 224 -6.68 -10.87 22.37
C ASP A 224 -5.53 -10.12 21.73
N ASN A 225 -5.79 -9.34 20.68
CA ASN A 225 -4.81 -8.51 20.01
C ASN A 225 -4.57 -7.21 20.77
N LYS A 226 -3.69 -7.24 21.75
CA LYS A 226 -3.36 -6.08 22.61
C LYS A 226 -2.63 -4.95 21.87
N LYS A 227 -2.13 -5.20 20.67
CA LYS A 227 -1.46 -4.20 19.81
C LYS A 227 -2.33 -3.73 18.65
N GLY A 228 -3.48 -4.35 18.49
CA GLY A 228 -4.33 -4.27 17.33
C GLY A 228 -5.28 -3.10 17.32
N ARG A 229 -4.85 -1.89 17.64
CA ARG A 229 -5.63 -0.72 17.26
C ARG A 229 -5.53 -0.56 15.76
N HIS A 230 -6.48 -1.19 15.05
CA HIS A 230 -6.58 -1.04 13.59
C HIS A 230 -6.87 0.41 13.22
N GLY A 231 -6.58 0.79 11.99
CA GLY A 231 -6.80 2.15 11.53
C GLY A 231 -7.42 2.20 10.14
N ILE A 232 -8.19 3.24 9.91
CA ILE A 232 -8.70 3.62 8.60
C ILE A 232 -7.84 4.78 8.07
N VAL A 233 -7.18 4.56 6.94
CA VAL A 233 -6.36 5.57 6.27
C VAL A 233 -7.27 6.41 5.37
N HIS A 234 -7.02 7.71 5.31
CA HIS A 234 -7.81 8.77 4.68
C HIS A 234 -9.10 9.08 5.43
N CYS A 235 -9.99 8.12 5.68
CA CYS A 235 -11.24 8.34 6.42
C CYS A 235 -12.01 9.56 5.88
N GLN A 236 -12.19 9.63 4.53
CA GLN A 236 -12.50 10.89 3.87
C GLN A 236 -14.00 11.20 3.84
N ILE A 237 -14.85 10.27 3.38
CA ILE A 237 -16.30 10.45 3.32
C ILE A 237 -16.93 9.82 4.56
N THR A 238 -16.95 10.56 5.65
CA THR A 238 -17.47 10.09 6.94
C THR A 238 -18.85 10.64 7.27
N ASN A 239 -19.51 10.00 8.23
CA ASN A 239 -20.75 10.47 8.84
C ASN A 239 -20.76 10.08 10.34
N PRO A 240 -21.70 10.61 11.16
CA PRO A 240 -21.74 10.31 12.60
C PRO A 240 -21.82 8.82 12.95
N ARG A 241 -22.48 8.00 12.11
CA ARG A 241 -22.60 6.55 12.31
C ARG A 241 -21.24 5.86 12.14
N ILE A 242 -20.49 6.23 11.11
CA ILE A 242 -19.12 5.71 10.87
C ILE A 242 -18.20 6.07 12.03
N LEU A 243 -18.19 7.34 12.45
CA LEU A 243 -17.34 7.81 13.55
C LEU A 243 -17.69 7.11 14.86
N GLN A 244 -18.99 6.85 15.11
CA GLN A 244 -19.41 6.08 16.28
C GLN A 244 -18.96 4.62 16.17
N GLY A 245 -19.13 3.99 15.00
CA GLY A 245 -18.66 2.62 14.75
C GLY A 245 -17.15 2.46 14.96
N MET A 246 -16.35 3.40 14.46
CA MET A 246 -14.90 3.42 14.70
C MET A 246 -14.58 3.50 16.19
N LYS A 247 -15.27 4.38 16.93
CA LYS A 247 -15.09 4.50 18.38
C LYS A 247 -15.47 3.21 19.11
N ASP A 248 -16.56 2.57 18.74
CA ASP A 248 -17.06 1.35 19.37
C ASP A 248 -16.12 0.15 19.14
N GLN A 249 -15.39 0.15 18.03
CA GLN A 249 -14.41 -0.88 17.66
C GLN A 249 -12.97 -0.50 17.99
N ASP A 250 -12.71 0.66 18.61
CA ASP A 250 -11.36 1.18 18.91
C ASP A 250 -10.46 1.20 17.65
N LEU A 251 -10.96 1.83 16.58
CA LEU A 251 -10.25 2.03 15.30
C LEU A 251 -9.60 3.41 15.23
#